data_f74c716befc89bbc8838f58dc9a59d89
#
_entry.id   f74c716befc89bbc8838f58dc9a59d89
#
_cell.length_a   1.000
_cell.length_b   1.000
_cell.length_c   1.000
_cell.angle_alpha   90.00
_cell.angle_beta   90.00
_cell.angle_gamma   90.00
#
_symmetry.space_group_name_H-M   'P 1'
#
loop_
_entity.id
_entity.type
_entity.pdbx_description
1 polymer ?
#
loop_
_entity_poly.entity_id
_entity_poly.type
_entity_poly.pdbx_seq_one_letter_code
_entity_poly.pdbx_strand_id
1 'polypeptide(L)'
;MKYVFYFDESFHTRNITEASLSENDYFNSYISTGIAIKSEKKSNVFKKYKTIEKKYKKFYCVEELKSEVISKKHYKYGLKNFNDKEIELYSDIFGFLLDNDIQYYIYSCDKLEYLLLQCNYKAPFYLNRFACIYSITKLVNVYRPKKVIEDIMNGEKSFIIDLKEFMKKQLSINGSLKLKEKENDAINNILLYLNNIDSSQINYEFNYRFTYYGLKKLIKELNIRDVSIIIDKEGIGKNCMCARMEGFEKARQIDSKYSPGIRISDMFCGFIARMMRAIYNDTKNDPNIIYDTKHLLDKKWFDINEKQFVLYKLVAKYFKKYINVHYGSYIGLYFDLFDEFMGLIYYFDDFKDFDKYTKKSIEDHAIDCNNIIIFRILNDLKRLEYLEGEL
;
A
#
# COMPACT_ATOMS: atom_id res chain seq x y z
N MET A 1 28.36 6.25 -2.39
CA MET A 1 27.64 6.08 -3.68
C MET A 1 26.57 7.15 -3.80
N LYS A 2 26.35 7.63 -5.02
CA LYS A 2 25.30 8.61 -5.32
C LYS A 2 24.10 7.93 -5.97
N TYR A 3 22.90 8.17 -5.43
CA TYR A 3 21.65 7.64 -5.94
C TYR A 3 20.69 8.75 -6.36
N VAL A 4 19.89 8.47 -7.37
CA VAL A 4 18.73 9.26 -7.74
C VAL A 4 17.48 8.44 -7.52
N PHE A 5 16.61 8.90 -6.64
CA PHE A 5 15.30 8.32 -6.42
C PHE A 5 14.27 9.03 -7.28
N TYR A 6 13.45 8.25 -7.99
CA TYR A 6 12.34 8.74 -8.79
C TYR A 6 11.06 8.28 -8.13
N PHE A 7 10.22 9.23 -7.74
CA PHE A 7 8.97 8.96 -7.03
C PHE A 7 7.77 9.16 -7.91
N ASP A 8 6.82 8.24 -7.76
CA ASP A 8 5.45 8.35 -8.21
C ASP A 8 4.50 7.91 -7.12
N GLU A 9 3.23 8.30 -7.22
CA GLU A 9 2.23 8.08 -6.20
C GLU A 9 0.86 7.75 -6.79
N SER A 10 0.09 6.98 -6.04
CA SER A 10 -1.28 6.59 -6.39
C SER A 10 -2.24 6.88 -5.26
N PHE A 11 -3.47 7.25 -5.62
CA PHE A 11 -4.58 7.55 -4.71
C PHE A 11 -4.41 8.79 -3.82
N HIS A 12 -3.47 9.66 -4.13
CA HIS A 12 -3.17 10.87 -3.36
C HIS A 12 -4.24 11.98 -3.49
N THR A 13 -4.83 12.11 -4.68
CA THR A 13 -5.77 13.21 -5.01
C THR A 13 -7.16 13.02 -4.45
N ARG A 14 -7.51 11.82 -4.04
CA ARG A 14 -8.83 11.55 -3.49
C ARG A 14 -8.81 11.79 -1.98
N ASN A 15 -9.27 12.97 -1.60
CA ASN A 15 -9.74 13.16 -0.23
C ASN A 15 -10.82 12.12 0.06
N ILE A 16 -11.02 11.77 1.32
CA ILE A 16 -12.19 11.03 1.74
C ILE A 16 -13.38 11.96 1.49
N THR A 17 -14.20 11.69 0.47
CA THR A 17 -15.41 12.49 0.14
C THR A 17 -16.62 11.57 0.12
N GLU A 18 -17.81 12.10 0.35
CA GLU A 18 -19.05 11.32 0.28
C GLU A 18 -19.19 10.59 -1.05
N ALA A 19 -18.89 11.27 -2.17
CA ALA A 19 -18.85 10.66 -3.49
C ALA A 19 -17.84 9.52 -3.59
N SER A 20 -16.65 9.66 -2.99
CA SER A 20 -15.63 8.61 -3.00
C SER A 20 -16.00 7.40 -2.13
N LEU A 21 -16.86 7.58 -1.13
CA LEU A 21 -17.36 6.48 -0.29
C LEU A 21 -18.49 5.69 -0.95
N SER A 22 -19.36 6.37 -1.68
CA SER A 22 -20.44 5.75 -2.44
C SER A 22 -19.95 5.06 -3.70
N GLU A 23 -18.78 5.43 -4.24
CA GLU A 23 -18.18 4.76 -5.38
C GLU A 23 -17.72 3.35 -5.00
N ASN A 24 -18.10 2.35 -5.79
CA ASN A 24 -17.63 0.95 -5.63
C ASN A 24 -16.10 0.81 -5.66
N ASP A 25 -15.41 1.88 -6.01
CA ASP A 25 -13.97 1.91 -6.19
C ASP A 25 -13.22 2.74 -5.14
N TYR A 26 -13.87 3.11 -4.03
CA TYR A 26 -13.21 3.79 -2.92
C TYR A 26 -12.06 2.98 -2.37
N PHE A 27 -10.93 3.64 -2.18
CA PHE A 27 -9.72 3.05 -1.64
C PHE A 27 -9.02 4.06 -0.75
N ASN A 28 -8.92 3.75 0.54
CA ASN A 28 -8.44 4.68 1.56
C ASN A 28 -6.92 4.72 1.72
N SER A 29 -6.20 3.80 1.10
CA SER A 29 -4.75 3.73 1.20
C SER A 29 -4.07 4.69 0.24
N TYR A 30 -3.09 5.41 0.75
CA TYR A 30 -2.11 6.16 -0.04
C TYR A 30 -0.90 5.25 -0.30
N ILE A 31 -0.44 5.22 -1.54
CA ILE A 31 0.73 4.45 -1.95
C ILE A 31 1.68 5.37 -2.70
N SER A 32 2.92 5.42 -2.25
CA SER A 32 4.01 6.10 -2.95
C SER A 32 5.16 5.13 -3.15
N THR A 33 5.72 5.12 -4.33
CA THR A 33 6.87 4.28 -4.63
C THR A 33 8.02 5.11 -5.17
N GLY A 34 9.22 4.72 -4.79
CA GLY A 34 10.45 5.26 -5.34
C GLY A 34 11.28 4.16 -5.98
N ILE A 35 11.84 4.41 -7.15
CA ILE A 35 12.91 3.58 -7.69
C ILE A 35 14.25 4.29 -7.56
N ALA A 36 15.27 3.56 -7.15
CA ALA A 36 16.61 4.11 -6.91
C ALA A 36 17.60 3.64 -7.98
N ILE A 37 18.19 4.59 -8.68
CA ILE A 37 19.17 4.35 -9.74
C ILE A 37 20.51 4.95 -9.32
N LYS A 38 21.60 4.17 -9.39
CA LYS A 38 22.96 4.69 -9.21
C LYS A 38 23.26 5.74 -10.28
N SER A 39 23.77 6.90 -9.85
CA SER A 39 23.97 8.04 -10.76
C SER A 39 24.86 7.71 -11.96
N GLU A 40 25.88 6.90 -11.76
CA GLU A 40 26.81 6.45 -12.82
C GLU A 40 26.15 5.52 -13.85
N LYS A 41 25.10 4.77 -13.44
CA LYS A 41 24.36 3.85 -14.33
C LYS A 41 23.20 4.51 -15.07
N LYS A 42 22.79 5.71 -14.66
CA LYS A 42 21.57 6.39 -15.11
C LYS A 42 21.42 6.46 -16.63
N SER A 43 22.46 6.88 -17.36
CA SER A 43 22.40 7.04 -18.82
C SER A 43 22.13 5.71 -19.52
N ASN A 44 22.82 4.65 -19.11
CA ASN A 44 22.63 3.31 -19.66
C ASN A 44 21.25 2.73 -19.34
N VAL A 45 20.80 2.90 -18.10
CA VAL A 45 19.45 2.48 -17.64
C VAL A 45 18.39 3.14 -18.51
N PHE A 46 18.48 4.46 -18.71
CA PHE A 46 17.51 5.20 -19.52
C PHE A 46 17.52 4.80 -20.99
N LYS A 47 18.71 4.50 -21.55
CA LYS A 47 18.82 4.00 -22.93
C LYS A 47 18.10 2.67 -23.10
N LYS A 48 18.30 1.73 -22.17
CA LYS A 48 17.61 0.43 -22.20
C LYS A 48 16.10 0.57 -22.01
N TYR A 49 15.65 1.39 -21.04
CA TYR A 49 14.23 1.63 -20.83
C TYR A 49 13.54 2.22 -22.07
N LYS A 50 14.17 3.18 -22.75
CA LYS A 50 13.63 3.75 -23.98
C LYS A 50 13.37 2.71 -25.08
N THR A 51 14.14 1.62 -25.11
CA THR A 51 13.89 0.50 -26.05
C THR A 51 12.59 -0.22 -25.72
N ILE A 52 12.37 -0.53 -24.41
CA ILE A 52 11.13 -1.11 -23.93
C ILE A 52 9.96 -0.16 -24.19
N GLU A 53 10.11 1.09 -23.79
CA GLU A 53 9.10 2.12 -23.96
C GLU A 53 8.68 2.27 -25.44
N LYS A 54 9.65 2.32 -26.37
CA LYS A 54 9.37 2.43 -27.81
C LYS A 54 8.54 1.25 -28.34
N LYS A 55 8.81 0.02 -27.87
CA LYS A 55 8.06 -1.19 -28.23
C LYS A 55 6.59 -1.06 -27.85
N TYR A 56 6.30 -0.69 -26.61
CA TYR A 56 4.95 -0.67 -26.07
C TYR A 56 4.17 0.61 -26.42
N LYS A 57 4.84 1.76 -26.55
CA LYS A 57 4.20 2.98 -27.08
C LYS A 57 3.59 2.76 -28.45
N LYS A 58 4.33 2.05 -29.33
CA LYS A 58 3.79 1.68 -30.65
C LYS A 58 2.59 0.75 -30.56
N PHE A 59 2.64 -0.21 -29.62
CA PHE A 59 1.56 -1.19 -29.46
C PHE A 59 0.28 -0.56 -28.90
N TYR A 60 0.41 0.26 -27.84
CA TYR A 60 -0.74 0.90 -27.19
C TYR A 60 -1.18 2.22 -27.84
N CYS A 61 -0.46 2.69 -28.86
CA CYS A 61 -0.73 3.96 -29.54
C CYS A 61 -0.72 5.17 -28.56
N VAL A 62 0.24 5.23 -27.65
CA VAL A 62 0.37 6.28 -26.63
C VAL A 62 1.64 7.11 -26.81
N GLU A 63 1.61 8.36 -26.37
CA GLU A 63 2.80 9.24 -26.39
C GLU A 63 3.78 8.92 -25.26
N GLU A 64 3.27 8.49 -24.10
CA GLU A 64 4.04 8.06 -22.95
C GLU A 64 3.58 6.68 -22.51
N LEU A 65 4.53 5.81 -22.14
CA LEU A 65 4.20 4.53 -21.51
C LEU A 65 3.97 4.77 -20.02
N LYS A 66 2.72 4.70 -19.60
CA LYS A 66 2.28 4.82 -18.22
C LYS A 66 1.52 3.56 -17.79
N SER A 67 1.44 3.32 -16.51
CA SER A 67 0.76 2.17 -15.94
C SER A 67 -0.73 2.08 -16.33
N GLU A 68 -1.36 3.20 -16.66
CA GLU A 68 -2.76 3.30 -17.09
C GLU A 68 -3.07 2.64 -18.45
N VAL A 69 -2.04 2.27 -19.24
CA VAL A 69 -2.26 1.52 -20.51
C VAL A 69 -2.91 0.16 -20.26
N ILE A 70 -2.79 -0.37 -19.04
CA ILE A 70 -3.54 -1.56 -18.62
C ILE A 70 -4.75 -1.13 -17.82
N SER A 71 -5.93 -1.49 -18.30
CA SER A 71 -7.18 -1.17 -17.63
C SER A 71 -7.26 -1.77 -16.23
N LYS A 72 -7.85 -1.04 -15.27
CA LYS A 72 -8.11 -1.53 -13.90
C LYS A 72 -8.89 -2.85 -13.89
N LYS A 73 -9.74 -3.10 -14.90
CA LYS A 73 -10.54 -4.34 -15.03
C LYS A 73 -9.67 -5.58 -15.17
N HIS A 74 -8.50 -5.46 -15.78
CA HIS A 74 -7.59 -6.58 -16.02
C HIS A 74 -6.92 -7.04 -14.73
N TYR A 75 -6.83 -6.18 -13.71
CA TYR A 75 -6.31 -6.56 -12.39
C TYR A 75 -7.33 -7.31 -11.51
N LYS A 76 -8.61 -7.39 -11.93
CA LYS A 76 -9.58 -8.22 -11.19
C LYS A 76 -9.06 -9.66 -11.12
N TYR A 77 -8.89 -10.18 -9.93
CA TYR A 77 -8.22 -11.46 -9.66
C TYR A 77 -6.74 -11.49 -10.06
N GLY A 78 -6.03 -10.39 -9.83
CA GLY A 78 -4.59 -10.28 -10.06
C GLY A 78 -4.19 -10.36 -11.53
N LEU A 79 -3.26 -11.25 -11.85
CA LEU A 79 -2.76 -11.41 -13.21
C LEU A 79 -3.63 -12.35 -14.08
N LYS A 80 -4.67 -12.97 -13.51
CA LYS A 80 -5.53 -13.92 -14.24
C LYS A 80 -6.08 -13.36 -15.55
N ASN A 81 -6.51 -12.10 -15.53
CA ASN A 81 -7.15 -11.47 -16.69
C ASN A 81 -6.16 -10.73 -17.60
N PHE A 82 -4.85 -10.82 -17.32
CA PHE A 82 -3.84 -10.24 -18.20
C PHE A 82 -3.75 -11.05 -19.50
N ASN A 83 -3.78 -10.34 -20.62
CA ASN A 83 -3.49 -10.91 -21.93
C ASN A 83 -1.97 -11.05 -22.12
N ASP A 84 -1.58 -11.76 -23.18
CA ASP A 84 -0.16 -12.04 -23.48
C ASP A 84 0.70 -10.76 -23.58
N LYS A 85 0.15 -9.66 -24.07
CA LYS A 85 0.89 -8.40 -24.23
C LYS A 85 1.10 -7.67 -22.90
N GLU A 86 0.16 -7.77 -22.00
CA GLU A 86 0.26 -7.21 -20.65
C GLU A 86 1.25 -8.01 -19.79
N ILE A 87 1.22 -9.34 -19.95
CA ILE A 87 2.21 -10.23 -19.33
C ILE A 87 3.61 -9.92 -19.88
N GLU A 88 3.76 -9.78 -21.20
CA GLU A 88 5.02 -9.43 -21.84
C GLU A 88 5.54 -8.07 -21.36
N LEU A 89 4.66 -7.04 -21.28
CA LEU A 89 5.01 -5.72 -20.78
C LEU A 89 5.59 -5.77 -19.37
N TYR A 90 4.87 -6.38 -18.42
CA TYR A 90 5.37 -6.43 -17.05
C TYR A 90 6.53 -7.39 -16.87
N SER A 91 6.65 -8.44 -17.68
CA SER A 91 7.85 -9.29 -17.72
C SER A 91 9.07 -8.48 -18.16
N ASP A 92 8.94 -7.67 -19.20
CA ASP A 92 10.02 -6.76 -19.66
C ASP A 92 10.36 -5.70 -18.58
N ILE A 93 9.36 -5.13 -17.89
CA ILE A 93 9.58 -4.14 -16.83
C ILE A 93 10.29 -4.76 -15.63
N PHE A 94 9.78 -5.86 -15.05
CA PHE A 94 10.41 -6.48 -13.88
C PHE A 94 11.76 -7.11 -14.20
N GLY A 95 11.91 -7.72 -15.39
CA GLY A 95 13.22 -8.17 -15.89
C GLY A 95 14.20 -7.02 -15.99
N PHE A 96 13.80 -5.90 -16.59
CA PHE A 96 14.62 -4.69 -16.68
C PHE A 96 15.02 -4.14 -15.30
N LEU A 97 14.11 -4.11 -14.33
CA LEU A 97 14.40 -3.65 -12.96
C LEU A 97 15.46 -4.54 -12.30
N LEU A 98 15.34 -5.88 -12.45
CA LEU A 98 16.28 -6.87 -11.92
C LEU A 98 17.66 -6.77 -12.56
N ASP A 99 17.71 -6.74 -13.90
CA ASP A 99 18.96 -6.79 -14.69
C ASP A 99 19.80 -5.51 -14.53
N ASN A 100 19.16 -4.39 -14.20
CA ASN A 100 19.85 -3.13 -14.00
C ASN A 100 20.07 -2.77 -12.53
N ASP A 101 19.79 -3.70 -11.62
CA ASP A 101 19.99 -3.52 -10.17
C ASP A 101 19.30 -2.26 -9.64
N ILE A 102 18.05 -2.04 -10.10
CA ILE A 102 17.22 -0.91 -9.68
C ILE A 102 16.53 -1.27 -8.37
N GLN A 103 16.87 -0.57 -7.30
CA GLN A 103 16.26 -0.78 -6.00
C GLN A 103 14.90 -0.07 -5.94
N TYR A 104 14.05 -0.50 -5.01
CA TYR A 104 12.76 0.14 -4.77
C TYR A 104 12.65 0.65 -3.33
N TYR A 105 11.74 1.59 -3.16
CA TYR A 105 11.18 2.01 -1.90
C TYR A 105 9.66 2.08 -2.04
N ILE A 106 8.92 1.55 -1.07
CA ILE A 106 7.47 1.61 -1.03
C ILE A 106 7.06 2.25 0.30
N TYR A 107 6.18 3.24 0.21
CA TYR A 107 5.45 3.76 1.34
C TYR A 107 3.97 3.49 1.13
N SER A 108 3.29 2.97 2.15
CA SER A 108 1.84 2.79 2.15
C SER A 108 1.29 3.11 3.53
N CYS A 109 0.20 3.86 3.59
CA CYS A 109 -0.54 4.10 4.82
C CYS A 109 -2.02 4.28 4.53
N ASP A 110 -2.86 4.04 5.53
CA ASP A 110 -4.25 4.43 5.53
C ASP A 110 -4.39 5.91 5.92
N LYS A 111 -5.26 6.67 5.25
CA LYS A 111 -5.43 8.10 5.50
C LYS A 111 -6.03 8.38 6.88
N LEU A 112 -6.88 7.49 7.40
CA LEU A 112 -7.41 7.61 8.76
C LEU A 112 -6.32 7.40 9.80
N GLU A 113 -5.50 6.37 9.62
CA GLU A 113 -4.33 6.13 10.46
C GLU A 113 -3.44 7.38 10.53
N TYR A 114 -3.17 7.97 9.36
CA TYR A 114 -2.36 9.17 9.27
C TYR A 114 -2.92 10.32 10.12
N LEU A 115 -4.25 10.53 10.12
CA LEU A 115 -4.89 11.54 10.95
C LEU A 115 -4.75 11.24 12.45
N LEU A 116 -5.00 9.99 12.83
CA LEU A 116 -4.91 9.56 14.24
C LEU A 116 -3.49 9.67 14.80
N LEU A 117 -2.46 9.42 13.97
CA LEU A 117 -1.06 9.58 14.36
C LEU A 117 -0.68 11.03 14.66
N GLN A 118 -1.40 12.01 14.10
CA GLN A 118 -1.17 13.43 14.35
C GLN A 118 -1.87 13.95 15.60
N CYS A 119 -2.83 13.20 16.18
CA CYS A 119 -3.54 13.61 17.37
C CYS A 119 -2.60 13.62 18.59
N ASN A 120 -2.67 14.69 19.39
CA ASN A 120 -2.01 14.72 20.68
C ASN A 120 -2.67 13.70 21.63
N TYR A 121 -1.86 12.85 22.22
CA TYR A 121 -2.31 11.77 23.06
C TYR A 121 -1.60 11.80 24.41
N LYS A 122 -2.39 11.81 25.47
CA LYS A 122 -1.91 11.71 26.85
C LYS A 122 -2.32 10.35 27.43
N ALA A 123 -1.59 9.30 27.01
CA ALA A 123 -1.96 7.95 27.38
C ALA A 123 -1.69 7.62 28.84
N PRO A 124 -2.52 6.75 29.43
CA PRO A 124 -2.05 5.86 30.48
C PRO A 124 -0.99 4.89 29.93
N PHE A 125 0.08 4.67 30.64
CA PHE A 125 1.23 3.86 30.27
C PHE A 125 0.91 2.41 29.84
N TYR A 126 -0.27 1.87 30.22
CA TYR A 126 -0.67 0.49 29.94
C TYR A 126 -1.45 0.29 28.64
N LEU A 127 -1.70 1.38 27.88
CA LEU A 127 -2.53 1.29 26.68
C LEU A 127 -1.68 1.44 25.42
N ASN A 128 -1.63 0.38 24.59
CA ASN A 128 -0.89 0.40 23.34
C ASN A 128 -1.58 1.31 22.30
N ARG A 129 -1.01 2.51 22.11
CA ARG A 129 -1.51 3.52 21.16
C ARG A 129 -1.55 2.98 19.73
N PHE A 130 -0.51 2.29 19.30
CA PHE A 130 -0.40 1.80 17.92
C PHE A 130 -1.41 0.70 17.63
N ALA A 131 -1.62 -0.21 18.57
CA ALA A 131 -2.66 -1.23 18.47
C ALA A 131 -4.07 -0.62 18.44
N CYS A 132 -4.32 0.45 19.21
CA CYS A 132 -5.59 1.18 19.14
C CYS A 132 -5.79 1.84 17.78
N ILE A 133 -4.80 2.54 17.24
CA ILE A 133 -4.87 3.19 15.92
C ILE A 133 -5.08 2.15 14.81
N TYR A 134 -4.36 1.03 14.83
CA TYR A 134 -4.57 -0.09 13.92
C TYR A 134 -6.03 -0.58 13.96
N SER A 135 -6.53 -0.84 15.17
CA SER A 135 -7.88 -1.38 15.36
C SER A 135 -8.98 -0.39 14.97
N ILE A 136 -8.82 0.91 15.28
CA ILE A 136 -9.72 1.97 14.81
C ILE A 136 -9.76 1.98 13.28
N THR A 137 -8.59 2.01 12.65
CA THR A 137 -8.49 2.06 11.19
C THR A 137 -9.15 0.85 10.55
N LYS A 138 -8.91 -0.35 11.10
CA LYS A 138 -9.54 -1.58 10.65
C LYS A 138 -11.06 -1.53 10.77
N LEU A 139 -11.59 -1.17 11.94
CA LEU A 139 -13.04 -1.14 12.19
C LEU A 139 -13.75 -0.10 11.31
N VAL A 140 -13.16 1.08 11.12
CA VAL A 140 -13.74 2.11 10.24
C VAL A 140 -13.71 1.68 8.78
N ASN A 141 -12.66 1.02 8.33
CA ASN A 141 -12.58 0.50 6.96
C ASN A 141 -13.56 -0.66 6.72
N VAL A 142 -13.80 -1.51 7.73
CA VAL A 142 -14.74 -2.62 7.64
C VAL A 142 -16.18 -2.13 7.68
N TYR A 143 -16.55 -1.34 8.69
CA TYR A 143 -17.95 -0.97 8.94
C TYR A 143 -18.39 0.32 8.26
N ARG A 144 -17.48 1.15 7.76
CA ARG A 144 -17.71 2.40 7.03
C ARG A 144 -18.76 3.31 7.69
N PRO A 145 -18.56 3.70 8.97
CA PRO A 145 -19.53 4.53 9.68
C PRO A 145 -19.66 5.90 8.99
N LYS A 146 -20.80 6.13 8.33
CA LYS A 146 -21.04 7.28 7.45
C LYS A 146 -20.70 8.59 8.15
N LYS A 147 -21.24 8.82 9.36
CA LYS A 147 -21.04 10.06 10.12
C LYS A 147 -19.57 10.32 10.46
N VAL A 148 -18.84 9.31 10.92
CA VAL A 148 -17.40 9.44 11.22
C VAL A 148 -16.61 9.85 9.97
N ILE A 149 -16.97 9.31 8.83
CA ILE A 149 -16.30 9.58 7.56
C ILE A 149 -16.65 10.98 7.06
N GLU A 150 -17.90 11.42 7.19
CA GLU A 150 -18.34 12.79 6.91
C GLU A 150 -17.60 13.81 7.78
N ASP A 151 -17.41 13.54 9.06
CA ASP A 151 -16.63 14.40 9.96
C ASP A 151 -15.17 14.55 9.52
N ILE A 152 -14.53 13.46 9.10
CA ILE A 152 -13.17 13.51 8.56
C ILE A 152 -13.11 14.38 7.30
N MET A 153 -14.10 14.23 6.42
CA MET A 153 -14.18 14.99 5.17
C MET A 153 -14.30 16.48 5.39
N ASN A 154 -15.13 16.85 6.35
CA ASN A 154 -15.48 18.25 6.64
C ASN A 154 -14.53 18.90 7.64
N GLY A 155 -13.60 18.14 8.24
CA GLY A 155 -12.71 18.63 9.30
C GLY A 155 -13.46 18.99 10.58
N GLU A 156 -14.51 18.22 10.91
CA GLU A 156 -15.39 18.52 12.03
C GLU A 156 -14.76 18.16 13.38
N LYS A 157 -14.94 19.03 14.37
CA LYS A 157 -14.48 18.79 15.75
C LYS A 157 -15.22 17.63 16.42
N SER A 158 -16.38 17.25 15.91
CA SER A 158 -17.19 16.11 16.39
C SER A 158 -16.59 14.76 16.10
N PHE A 159 -15.62 14.66 15.19
CA PHE A 159 -15.01 13.38 14.76
C PHE A 159 -14.73 12.37 15.89
N ILE A 160 -14.08 12.81 16.98
CA ILE A 160 -13.77 11.92 18.12
C ILE A 160 -15.04 11.50 18.87
N ILE A 161 -16.03 12.39 18.97
CA ILE A 161 -17.32 12.09 19.62
C ILE A 161 -18.07 11.05 18.81
N ASP A 162 -18.20 11.25 17.50
CA ASP A 162 -18.92 10.37 16.61
C ASP A 162 -18.22 9.02 16.44
N LEU A 163 -16.89 9.01 16.47
CA LEU A 163 -16.10 7.78 16.52
C LEU A 163 -16.37 6.97 17.81
N LYS A 164 -16.48 7.65 19.00
CA LYS A 164 -16.86 6.99 20.25
C LYS A 164 -18.28 6.44 20.21
N GLU A 165 -19.22 7.18 19.65
CA GLU A 165 -20.61 6.72 19.50
C GLU A 165 -20.69 5.49 18.59
N PHE A 166 -19.96 5.51 17.47
CA PHE A 166 -19.84 4.36 16.59
C PHE A 166 -19.30 3.13 17.34
N MET A 167 -18.20 3.28 18.09
CA MET A 167 -17.62 2.17 18.86
C MET A 167 -18.59 1.60 19.90
N LYS A 168 -19.31 2.45 20.65
CA LYS A 168 -20.34 2.02 21.61
C LYS A 168 -21.49 1.29 20.93
N LYS A 169 -21.93 1.80 19.77
CA LYS A 169 -22.97 1.13 18.96
C LYS A 169 -22.51 -0.26 18.51
N GLN A 170 -21.26 -0.38 18.08
CA GLN A 170 -20.71 -1.66 17.63
C GLN A 170 -20.61 -2.68 18.78
N LEU A 171 -20.21 -2.26 19.98
CA LEU A 171 -20.26 -3.12 21.16
C LEU A 171 -21.69 -3.64 21.44
N SER A 172 -22.68 -2.76 21.32
CA SER A 172 -24.08 -3.15 21.52
C SER A 172 -24.57 -4.15 20.46
N ILE A 173 -24.15 -3.99 19.20
CA ILE A 173 -24.46 -4.93 18.10
C ILE A 173 -23.79 -6.29 18.34
N ASN A 174 -22.52 -6.27 18.69
CA ASN A 174 -21.74 -7.49 18.92
C ASN A 174 -22.28 -8.30 20.11
N GLY A 175 -22.77 -7.61 21.15
CA GLY A 175 -23.35 -8.23 22.35
C GLY A 175 -22.41 -9.26 22.97
N SER A 176 -22.93 -10.43 23.29
CA SER A 176 -22.19 -11.56 23.87
C SER A 176 -21.74 -12.61 22.85
N LEU A 177 -21.71 -12.25 21.56
CA LEU A 177 -21.28 -13.18 20.52
C LEU A 177 -19.81 -13.59 20.71
N LYS A 178 -19.56 -14.86 20.96
CA LYS A 178 -18.21 -15.41 21.22
C LYS A 178 -17.23 -15.10 20.08
N LEU A 179 -17.70 -15.10 18.82
CA LEU A 179 -16.89 -14.75 17.66
C LEU A 179 -16.43 -13.29 17.65
N LYS A 180 -17.10 -12.43 18.42
CA LYS A 180 -16.80 -10.99 18.51
C LYS A 180 -16.06 -10.58 19.80
N GLU A 181 -15.68 -11.55 20.63
CA GLU A 181 -15.02 -11.30 21.92
C GLU A 181 -13.75 -10.44 21.73
N LYS A 182 -12.85 -10.85 20.83
CA LYS A 182 -11.62 -10.08 20.55
C LYS A 182 -11.88 -8.68 19.98
N GLU A 183 -12.92 -8.54 19.16
CA GLU A 183 -13.33 -7.25 18.63
C GLU A 183 -13.87 -6.35 19.75
N ASN A 184 -14.66 -6.93 20.66
CA ASN A 184 -15.16 -6.19 21.83
C ASN A 184 -14.04 -5.73 22.76
N ASP A 185 -13.02 -6.56 22.99
CA ASP A 185 -11.84 -6.20 23.77
C ASP A 185 -11.07 -5.04 23.11
N ALA A 186 -10.88 -5.14 21.80
CA ALA A 186 -10.25 -4.06 21.03
C ALA A 186 -11.06 -2.76 21.12
N ILE A 187 -12.38 -2.81 20.99
CA ILE A 187 -13.25 -1.64 21.09
C ILE A 187 -13.19 -1.01 22.50
N ASN A 188 -13.14 -1.79 23.56
CA ASN A 188 -13.00 -1.29 24.92
C ASN A 188 -11.66 -0.52 25.08
N ASN A 189 -10.55 -1.06 24.57
CA ASN A 189 -9.26 -0.37 24.56
C ASN A 189 -9.29 0.91 23.72
N ILE A 190 -9.96 0.88 22.57
CA ILE A 190 -10.17 2.07 21.73
C ILE A 190 -10.95 3.16 22.49
N LEU A 191 -12.00 2.82 23.19
CA LEU A 191 -12.78 3.80 23.97
C LEU A 191 -11.92 4.45 25.06
N LEU A 192 -11.06 3.67 25.73
CA LEU A 192 -10.08 4.21 26.68
C LEU A 192 -9.07 5.14 25.98
N TYR A 193 -8.55 4.73 24.80
CA TYR A 193 -7.66 5.55 23.98
C TYR A 193 -8.30 6.89 23.60
N LEU A 194 -9.52 6.85 23.04
CA LEU A 194 -10.22 8.03 22.57
C LEU A 194 -10.57 9.01 23.71
N ASN A 195 -10.71 8.54 24.96
CA ASN A 195 -10.95 9.41 26.12
C ASN A 195 -9.72 10.25 26.48
N ASN A 196 -8.54 9.89 26.02
CA ASN A 196 -7.28 10.56 26.29
C ASN A 196 -6.75 11.36 25.08
N ILE A 197 -7.52 11.48 23.99
CA ILE A 197 -7.18 12.32 22.84
C ILE A 197 -7.67 13.74 23.07
N ASP A 198 -6.79 14.71 22.81
CA ASP A 198 -7.15 16.11 22.67
C ASP A 198 -7.66 16.37 21.24
N SER A 199 -8.98 16.51 21.10
CA SER A 199 -9.63 16.77 19.81
C SER A 199 -9.52 18.23 19.34
N SER A 200 -8.98 19.13 20.17
CA SER A 200 -8.92 20.57 19.84
C SER A 200 -7.91 20.91 18.74
N GLN A 201 -6.99 20.00 18.42
CA GLN A 201 -5.86 20.22 17.51
C GLN A 201 -5.74 19.18 16.41
N ILE A 202 -6.85 18.60 15.96
CA ILE A 202 -6.80 17.64 14.85
C ILE A 202 -6.46 18.36 13.55
N ASN A 203 -5.35 17.95 12.91
CA ASN A 203 -5.00 18.45 11.58
C ASN A 203 -5.51 17.46 10.52
N TYR A 204 -6.52 17.89 9.76
CA TYR A 204 -7.12 17.07 8.69
C TYR A 204 -6.35 17.13 7.37
N GLU A 205 -5.27 17.92 7.28
CA GLU A 205 -4.46 17.97 6.09
C GLU A 205 -3.58 16.71 5.98
N PHE A 206 -3.80 15.94 4.91
CA PHE A 206 -2.88 14.88 4.53
C PHE A 206 -1.62 15.52 3.94
N ASN A 207 -0.46 15.21 4.52
CA ASN A 207 0.83 15.61 3.98
C ASN A 207 1.72 14.39 3.72
N TYR A 208 2.70 14.54 2.85
CA TYR A 208 3.53 13.44 2.35
C TYR A 208 4.81 13.22 3.17
N ARG A 209 4.95 13.83 4.35
CA ARG A 209 6.19 13.81 5.13
C ARG A 209 6.64 12.42 5.51
N PHE A 210 5.71 11.54 5.92
CA PHE A 210 6.04 10.18 6.34
C PHE A 210 6.66 9.34 5.22
N THR A 211 6.32 9.59 3.96
CA THR A 211 7.01 8.98 2.80
C THR A 211 8.52 9.22 2.87
N TYR A 212 8.91 10.47 3.10
CA TYR A 212 10.31 10.85 3.13
C TYR A 212 11.01 10.55 4.45
N TYR A 213 10.25 10.54 5.55
CA TYR A 213 10.77 10.09 6.84
C TYR A 213 11.21 8.61 6.78
N GLY A 214 10.37 7.72 6.23
CA GLY A 214 10.73 6.32 6.02
C GLY A 214 11.91 6.16 5.05
N LEU A 215 11.93 6.93 3.95
CA LEU A 215 13.06 6.96 3.02
C LEU A 215 14.36 7.37 3.70
N LYS A 216 14.32 8.34 4.62
CA LYS A 216 15.50 8.78 5.37
C LYS A 216 16.08 7.67 6.24
N LYS A 217 15.21 6.84 6.87
CA LYS A 217 15.63 5.65 7.59
C LYS A 217 16.33 4.66 6.67
N LEU A 218 15.71 4.32 5.53
CA LEU A 218 16.32 3.43 4.52
C LEU A 218 17.69 3.91 4.06
N ILE A 219 17.82 5.18 3.71
CA ILE A 219 19.08 5.78 3.25
C ILE A 219 20.18 5.68 4.31
N LYS A 220 19.83 5.91 5.59
CA LYS A 220 20.76 5.78 6.70
C LYS A 220 21.24 4.34 6.86
N GLU A 221 20.37 3.38 6.78
CA GLU A 221 20.71 1.95 6.88
C GLU A 221 21.54 1.45 5.72
N LEU A 222 21.22 1.87 4.50
CA LEU A 222 22.01 1.57 3.31
C LEU A 222 23.34 2.34 3.24
N ASN A 223 23.61 3.21 4.22
CA ASN A 223 24.80 4.08 4.28
C ASN A 223 24.99 4.89 2.97
N ILE A 224 23.90 5.37 2.39
CA ILE A 224 23.89 6.19 1.17
C ILE A 224 24.19 7.64 1.56
N ARG A 225 25.26 8.22 1.03
CA ARG A 225 25.72 9.57 1.44
C ARG A 225 25.18 10.71 0.55
N ASP A 226 24.89 10.46 -0.72
CA ASP A 226 24.42 11.48 -1.67
C ASP A 226 23.18 11.01 -2.39
N VAL A 227 22.06 11.69 -2.12
CA VAL A 227 20.74 11.37 -2.65
C VAL A 227 20.16 12.58 -3.35
N SER A 228 19.62 12.36 -4.54
CA SER A 228 18.75 13.32 -5.22
C SER A 228 17.37 12.70 -5.37
N ILE A 229 16.31 13.47 -5.11
CA ILE A 229 14.92 13.04 -5.26
C ILE A 229 14.30 13.76 -6.45
N ILE A 230 13.68 13.00 -7.32
CA ILE A 230 12.92 13.51 -8.46
C ILE A 230 11.49 12.96 -8.32
N ILE A 231 10.52 13.87 -8.32
CA ILE A 231 9.10 13.59 -8.09
C ILE A 231 8.35 14.00 -9.35
N ASP A 232 7.30 13.30 -9.71
CA ASP A 232 6.45 13.74 -10.82
C ASP A 232 5.84 15.12 -10.55
N LYS A 233 5.65 15.89 -11.61
CA LYS A 233 5.15 17.25 -11.50
C LYS A 233 3.65 17.22 -11.24
N GLU A 234 3.28 17.50 -10.01
CA GLU A 234 1.89 17.63 -9.58
C GLU A 234 1.63 19.01 -8.98
N GLY A 235 0.60 19.66 -9.48
CA GLY A 235 0.02 20.88 -8.92
C GLY A 235 1.03 21.87 -8.31
N ILE A 236 0.79 22.27 -7.07
CA ILE A 236 1.59 23.29 -6.34
C ILE A 236 2.86 22.76 -5.65
N GLY A 237 3.23 21.49 -5.86
CA GLY A 237 4.50 20.96 -5.37
C GLY A 237 4.56 20.64 -3.88
N LYS A 238 3.43 20.40 -3.22
CA LYS A 238 3.37 20.01 -1.78
C LYS A 238 4.29 18.83 -1.47
N ASN A 239 4.32 17.82 -2.33
CA ASN A 239 5.14 16.64 -2.16
C ASN A 239 6.63 16.96 -2.13
N CYS A 240 7.10 17.81 -3.08
CA CYS A 240 8.49 18.25 -3.11
C CYS A 240 8.87 19.10 -1.88
N MET A 241 7.94 19.91 -1.37
CA MET A 241 8.17 20.68 -0.13
C MET A 241 8.35 19.72 1.05
N CYS A 242 7.51 18.69 1.17
CA CYS A 242 7.62 17.68 2.23
C CYS A 242 8.97 16.94 2.19
N ALA A 243 9.45 16.58 1.00
CA ALA A 243 10.77 15.99 0.85
C ALA A 243 11.89 16.92 1.37
N ARG A 244 11.83 18.22 1.05
CA ARG A 244 12.81 19.20 1.53
C ARG A 244 12.74 19.39 3.05
N MET A 245 11.53 19.41 3.63
CA MET A 245 11.34 19.50 5.09
C MET A 245 11.97 18.33 5.82
N GLU A 246 12.03 17.14 5.20
CA GLU A 246 12.71 15.95 5.75
C GLU A 246 14.23 15.94 5.49
N GLY A 247 14.78 17.03 4.90
CA GLY A 247 16.22 17.21 4.69
C GLY A 247 16.73 16.79 3.31
N PHE A 248 15.83 16.52 2.35
CA PHE A 248 16.21 16.24 0.97
C PHE A 248 16.28 17.53 0.14
N GLU A 249 17.28 18.37 0.40
CA GLU A 249 17.43 19.67 -0.25
C GLU A 249 17.46 19.60 -1.79
N LYS A 250 17.99 18.50 -2.35
CA LYS A 250 18.06 18.25 -3.80
C LYS A 250 16.76 17.66 -4.37
N ALA A 251 15.65 17.73 -3.64
CA ALA A 251 14.35 17.31 -4.15
C ALA A 251 13.81 18.33 -5.16
N ARG A 252 13.35 17.81 -6.32
CA ARG A 252 12.78 18.62 -7.40
C ARG A 252 11.69 17.88 -8.13
N GLN A 253 10.76 18.63 -8.72
CA GLN A 253 9.74 18.10 -9.61
C GLN A 253 10.20 18.14 -11.06
N ILE A 254 9.86 17.10 -11.80
CA ILE A 254 10.07 17.01 -13.25
C ILE A 254 8.83 16.36 -13.85
N ASP A 255 8.32 16.93 -14.93
CA ASP A 255 7.23 16.32 -15.71
C ASP A 255 7.68 14.97 -16.28
N SER A 256 6.84 13.94 -16.15
CA SER A 256 7.09 12.57 -16.62
C SER A 256 7.51 12.52 -18.08
N LYS A 257 7.00 13.45 -18.90
CA LYS A 257 7.35 13.60 -20.31
C LYS A 257 8.86 13.75 -20.55
N TYR A 258 9.56 14.39 -19.61
CA TYR A 258 11.00 14.63 -19.72
C TYR A 258 11.85 13.67 -18.88
N SER A 259 11.22 12.78 -18.10
CA SER A 259 11.94 11.91 -17.17
C SER A 259 11.60 10.43 -17.34
N PRO A 260 12.44 9.64 -18.02
CA PRO A 260 12.28 8.20 -18.06
C PRO A 260 12.21 7.56 -16.67
N GLY A 261 12.94 8.10 -15.69
CA GLY A 261 12.92 7.58 -14.32
C GLY A 261 11.55 7.71 -13.65
N ILE A 262 10.83 8.81 -13.88
CA ILE A 262 9.46 8.97 -13.39
C ILE A 262 8.55 7.93 -14.05
N ARG A 263 8.64 7.74 -15.36
CA ARG A 263 7.80 6.75 -16.06
C ARG A 263 8.08 5.30 -15.63
N ILE A 264 9.33 4.97 -15.30
CA ILE A 264 9.66 3.66 -14.71
C ILE A 264 8.99 3.55 -13.32
N SER A 265 9.05 4.63 -12.53
CA SER A 265 8.41 4.68 -11.21
C SER A 265 6.88 4.55 -11.31
N ASP A 266 6.25 5.23 -12.28
CA ASP A 266 4.81 5.11 -12.56
C ASP A 266 4.41 3.66 -12.90
N MET A 267 5.16 2.99 -13.78
CA MET A 267 4.89 1.60 -14.12
C MET A 267 4.95 0.68 -12.89
N PHE A 268 5.92 0.90 -12.00
CA PHE A 268 6.08 0.14 -10.77
C PHE A 268 5.00 0.49 -9.74
N CYS A 269 4.75 1.78 -9.50
CA CYS A 269 3.72 2.26 -8.58
C CYS A 269 2.33 1.78 -9.00
N GLY A 270 2.00 1.96 -10.27
CA GLY A 270 0.70 1.59 -10.81
C GLY A 270 0.43 0.08 -10.75
N PHE A 271 1.46 -0.76 -10.92
CA PHE A 271 1.32 -2.21 -10.72
C PHE A 271 0.94 -2.53 -9.28
N ILE A 272 1.72 -2.06 -8.30
CA ILE A 272 1.48 -2.33 -6.88
C ILE A 272 0.11 -1.80 -6.46
N ALA A 273 -0.18 -0.55 -6.77
CA ALA A 273 -1.40 0.11 -6.36
C ALA A 273 -2.66 -0.57 -6.91
N ARG A 274 -2.62 -1.02 -8.17
CA ARG A 274 -3.76 -1.73 -8.78
C ARG A 274 -3.92 -3.15 -8.26
N MET A 275 -2.82 -3.85 -7.99
CA MET A 275 -2.86 -5.16 -7.34
C MET A 275 -3.46 -5.06 -5.94
N MET A 276 -2.96 -4.14 -5.10
CA MET A 276 -3.49 -3.91 -3.75
C MET A 276 -4.97 -3.53 -3.78
N ARG A 277 -5.38 -2.67 -4.72
CA ARG A 277 -6.78 -2.30 -4.88
C ARG A 277 -7.65 -3.48 -5.31
N ALA A 278 -7.16 -4.34 -6.21
CA ALA A 278 -7.88 -5.54 -6.64
C ALA A 278 -8.08 -6.51 -5.46
N ILE A 279 -7.05 -6.69 -4.63
CA ILE A 279 -7.13 -7.44 -3.38
C ILE A 279 -8.18 -6.84 -2.47
N TYR A 280 -8.10 -5.54 -2.16
CA TYR A 280 -9.09 -4.85 -1.33
C TYR A 280 -10.53 -5.04 -1.83
N ASN A 281 -10.75 -4.92 -3.14
CA ASN A 281 -12.08 -5.08 -3.71
C ASN A 281 -12.63 -6.51 -3.62
N ASP A 282 -11.76 -7.51 -3.60
CA ASP A 282 -12.14 -8.91 -3.48
C ASP A 282 -12.35 -9.32 -2.00
N THR A 283 -11.55 -8.76 -1.10
CA THR A 283 -11.55 -9.13 0.32
C THR A 283 -12.44 -8.25 1.21
N LYS A 284 -12.92 -7.11 0.70
CA LYS A 284 -13.79 -6.22 1.49
C LYS A 284 -15.13 -6.90 1.81
N ASN A 285 -15.59 -6.70 3.03
CA ASN A 285 -16.95 -7.09 3.42
C ASN A 285 -18.02 -6.17 2.81
N ASP A 286 -19.28 -6.62 2.82
CA ASP A 286 -20.43 -5.77 2.55
C ASP A 286 -20.91 -5.12 3.88
N PRO A 287 -20.76 -3.80 4.05
CA PRO A 287 -21.12 -3.11 5.28
C PRO A 287 -22.64 -3.13 5.56
N ASN A 288 -23.46 -3.51 4.59
CA ASN A 288 -24.91 -3.63 4.75
C ASN A 288 -25.33 -4.99 5.32
N ILE A 289 -24.43 -5.97 5.32
CA ILE A 289 -24.72 -7.31 5.86
C ILE A 289 -24.22 -7.36 7.30
N ILE A 290 -25.14 -7.45 8.25
CA ILE A 290 -24.84 -7.63 9.68
C ILE A 290 -24.04 -8.94 9.83
N TYR A 291 -22.91 -8.89 10.52
CA TYR A 291 -21.98 -10.02 10.74
C TYR A 291 -21.13 -10.41 9.51
N ASP A 292 -21.21 -9.71 8.38
CA ASP A 292 -20.22 -9.93 7.33
C ASP A 292 -18.82 -9.54 7.82
N THR A 293 -17.84 -10.29 7.38
CA THR A 293 -16.44 -10.10 7.77
C THR A 293 -15.58 -9.89 6.52
N LYS A 294 -14.36 -9.46 6.72
CA LYS A 294 -13.39 -9.41 5.62
C LYS A 294 -13.30 -10.80 4.97
N HIS A 295 -13.50 -10.83 3.65
CA HIS A 295 -13.44 -12.06 2.87
C HIS A 295 -11.99 -12.51 2.65
N LEU A 296 -11.83 -13.78 2.32
CA LEU A 296 -10.58 -14.34 1.83
C LEU A 296 -10.47 -14.13 0.31
N LEU A 297 -9.27 -14.18 -0.25
CA LEU A 297 -9.08 -14.15 -1.69
C LEU A 297 -9.83 -15.29 -2.36
N ASP A 298 -10.62 -14.96 -3.39
CA ASP A 298 -11.38 -15.93 -4.19
C ASP A 298 -10.42 -16.88 -4.90
N LYS A 299 -10.83 -18.15 -5.04
CA LYS A 299 -10.07 -19.17 -5.78
C LYS A 299 -9.70 -18.75 -7.22
N LYS A 300 -10.44 -17.83 -7.82
CA LYS A 300 -10.16 -17.30 -9.16
C LYS A 300 -8.80 -16.62 -9.29
N TRP A 301 -8.18 -16.15 -8.20
CA TRP A 301 -6.82 -15.61 -8.22
C TRP A 301 -5.77 -16.64 -8.62
N PHE A 302 -6.10 -17.92 -8.44
CA PHE A 302 -5.20 -19.06 -8.62
C PHE A 302 -5.47 -19.85 -9.90
N ASP A 303 -6.53 -19.51 -10.65
CA ASP A 303 -6.83 -20.08 -11.95
C ASP A 303 -6.04 -19.36 -13.04
N ILE A 304 -4.74 -19.62 -13.10
CA ILE A 304 -3.76 -18.93 -13.96
C ILE A 304 -3.06 -19.88 -14.90
N ASN A 305 -2.55 -19.35 -16.02
CA ASN A 305 -1.72 -20.09 -16.96
C ASN A 305 -0.22 -19.95 -16.62
N GLU A 306 0.61 -20.72 -17.35
CA GLU A 306 2.05 -20.73 -17.14
C GLU A 306 2.71 -19.36 -17.26
N LYS A 307 2.31 -18.55 -18.26
CA LYS A 307 2.89 -17.20 -18.47
C LYS A 307 2.61 -16.27 -17.28
N GLN A 308 1.38 -16.33 -16.76
CA GLN A 308 0.95 -15.56 -15.58
C GLN A 308 1.71 -16.04 -14.33
N PHE A 309 1.87 -17.33 -14.16
CA PHE A 309 2.66 -17.93 -13.08
C PHE A 309 4.12 -17.46 -13.13
N VAL A 310 4.75 -17.50 -14.31
CA VAL A 310 6.14 -17.04 -14.49
C VAL A 310 6.27 -15.55 -14.15
N LEU A 311 5.29 -14.73 -14.51
CA LEU A 311 5.29 -13.31 -14.14
C LEU A 311 5.18 -13.12 -12.63
N TYR A 312 4.31 -13.85 -11.92
CA TYR A 312 4.27 -13.80 -10.45
C TYR A 312 5.63 -14.15 -9.83
N LYS A 313 6.28 -15.21 -10.31
CA LYS A 313 7.63 -15.60 -9.85
C LYS A 313 8.68 -14.51 -10.11
N LEU A 314 8.61 -13.86 -11.26
CA LEU A 314 9.52 -12.77 -11.61
C LEU A 314 9.33 -11.56 -10.67
N VAL A 315 8.09 -11.22 -10.38
CA VAL A 315 7.72 -10.16 -9.41
C VAL A 315 8.24 -10.53 -8.01
N ALA A 316 7.98 -11.75 -7.55
CA ALA A 316 8.47 -12.25 -6.27
C ALA A 316 10.01 -12.19 -6.17
N LYS A 317 10.71 -12.63 -7.23
CA LYS A 317 12.16 -12.55 -7.31
C LYS A 317 12.68 -11.12 -7.19
N TYR A 318 11.99 -10.13 -7.79
CA TYR A 318 12.35 -8.74 -7.68
C TYR A 318 12.21 -8.24 -6.24
N PHE A 319 11.08 -8.52 -5.58
CA PHE A 319 10.87 -8.12 -4.19
C PHE A 319 11.87 -8.82 -3.25
N LYS A 320 12.10 -10.12 -3.39
CA LYS A 320 13.04 -10.89 -2.55
C LYS A 320 14.48 -10.42 -2.68
N LYS A 321 14.91 -9.96 -3.85
CA LYS A 321 16.29 -9.47 -4.06
C LYS A 321 16.66 -8.34 -3.10
N TYR A 322 15.69 -7.52 -2.69
CA TYR A 322 15.92 -6.34 -1.85
C TYR A 322 15.35 -6.46 -0.44
N ILE A 323 14.76 -7.61 -0.07
CA ILE A 323 14.15 -7.81 1.24
C ILE A 323 15.18 -7.88 2.38
N ASN A 324 16.42 -8.27 2.07
CA ASN A 324 17.54 -8.26 3.03
C ASN A 324 18.09 -6.85 3.29
N VAL A 325 17.66 -5.90 2.51
CA VAL A 325 17.77 -4.47 2.81
C VAL A 325 16.55 -4.15 3.64
N HIS A 326 16.69 -4.11 4.94
CA HIS A 326 15.64 -4.18 5.95
C HIS A 326 14.44 -3.23 5.79
N TYR A 327 14.41 -2.32 4.80
CA TYR A 327 13.36 -1.31 4.65
C TYR A 327 13.11 -0.86 3.20
N GLY A 328 13.03 -1.77 2.25
CA GLY A 328 12.49 -1.46 0.92
C GLY A 328 11.02 -1.00 0.97
N SER A 329 10.37 -1.18 2.13
CA SER A 329 9.01 -0.70 2.38
C SER A 329 8.89 -0.09 3.77
N TYR A 330 8.19 1.04 3.86
CA TYR A 330 7.79 1.69 5.10
C TYR A 330 6.27 1.71 5.12
N ILE A 331 5.69 0.78 5.84
CA ILE A 331 4.24 0.58 5.88
C ILE A 331 3.71 1.19 7.17
N GLY A 332 2.52 1.80 7.08
CA GLY A 332 1.81 2.32 8.22
C GLY A 332 1.39 1.23 9.21
N LEU A 333 0.70 1.64 10.26
CA LEU A 333 0.23 0.72 11.30
C LEU A 333 -0.84 -0.24 10.76
N TYR A 334 -1.70 0.21 9.84
CA TYR A 334 -2.68 -0.65 9.17
C TYR A 334 -2.04 -1.31 7.94
N PHE A 335 -1.39 -2.43 8.16
CA PHE A 335 -0.58 -3.15 7.17
C PHE A 335 -1.32 -4.29 6.46
N ASP A 336 -2.54 -4.65 6.86
CA ASP A 336 -3.28 -5.82 6.35
C ASP A 336 -3.21 -5.95 4.83
N LEU A 337 -3.49 -4.87 4.10
CA LEU A 337 -3.55 -4.88 2.65
C LEU A 337 -2.18 -5.09 1.99
N PHE A 338 -1.12 -4.53 2.59
CA PHE A 338 0.24 -4.75 2.11
C PHE A 338 0.69 -6.18 2.36
N ASP A 339 0.35 -6.74 3.50
CA ASP A 339 0.63 -8.14 3.83
C ASP A 339 -0.14 -9.12 2.94
N GLU A 340 -1.38 -8.80 2.58
CA GLU A 340 -2.14 -9.55 1.58
C GLU A 340 -1.44 -9.55 0.22
N PHE A 341 -1.00 -8.38 -0.24
CA PHE A 341 -0.26 -8.25 -1.49
C PHE A 341 1.04 -9.05 -1.46
N MET A 342 1.85 -8.89 -0.42
CA MET A 342 3.14 -9.60 -0.30
C MET A 342 2.95 -11.10 -0.09
N GLY A 343 1.94 -11.52 0.68
CA GLY A 343 1.58 -12.93 0.87
C GLY A 343 1.20 -13.60 -0.44
N LEU A 344 0.36 -12.92 -1.24
CA LEU A 344 -0.01 -13.38 -2.57
C LEU A 344 1.21 -13.53 -3.50
N ILE A 345 2.05 -12.49 -3.57
CA ILE A 345 3.24 -12.51 -4.44
C ILE A 345 4.20 -13.64 -4.05
N TYR A 346 4.47 -13.80 -2.75
CA TYR A 346 5.42 -14.81 -2.30
C TYR A 346 4.87 -16.23 -2.38
N TYR A 347 3.54 -16.40 -2.32
CA TYR A 347 2.91 -17.71 -2.48
C TYR A 347 3.34 -18.42 -3.77
N PHE A 348 3.39 -17.70 -4.89
CA PHE A 348 3.78 -18.29 -6.17
C PHE A 348 5.27 -18.65 -6.24
N ASP A 349 6.12 -17.99 -5.46
CA ASP A 349 7.55 -18.27 -5.46
C ASP A 349 7.91 -19.59 -4.76
N ASP A 350 7.05 -20.12 -3.90
CA ASP A 350 7.26 -21.39 -3.21
C ASP A 350 7.20 -22.60 -4.14
N PHE A 351 6.61 -22.44 -5.33
CA PHE A 351 6.58 -23.51 -6.33
C PHE A 351 7.82 -23.48 -7.21
N LYS A 352 8.44 -24.65 -7.41
CA LYS A 352 9.61 -24.81 -8.28
C LYS A 352 9.30 -24.38 -9.71
N ASP A 353 8.21 -24.89 -10.28
CA ASP A 353 7.77 -24.72 -11.65
C ASP A 353 6.24 -24.81 -11.75
N PHE A 354 5.70 -24.55 -12.95
CA PHE A 354 4.26 -24.60 -13.21
C PHE A 354 3.68 -26.01 -13.09
N ASP A 355 4.44 -27.05 -13.45
CA ASP A 355 4.01 -28.44 -13.29
C ASP A 355 3.78 -28.82 -11.82
N LYS A 356 4.57 -28.25 -10.91
CA LYS A 356 4.34 -28.44 -9.47
C LYS A 356 3.13 -27.64 -8.98
N TYR A 357 2.92 -26.44 -9.53
CA TYR A 357 1.76 -25.64 -9.24
C TYR A 357 0.47 -26.37 -9.65
N THR A 358 0.36 -26.87 -10.87
CA THR A 358 -0.85 -27.55 -11.40
C THR A 358 -1.22 -28.86 -10.71
N LYS A 359 -0.36 -29.39 -9.83
CA LYS A 359 -0.69 -30.59 -9.03
C LYS A 359 -1.66 -30.31 -7.89
N LYS A 360 -1.88 -29.08 -7.53
CA LYS A 360 -2.86 -28.65 -6.56
C LYS A 360 -4.14 -28.18 -7.23
N SER A 361 -5.28 -28.34 -6.57
CA SER A 361 -6.53 -27.71 -7.00
C SER A 361 -6.48 -26.18 -6.76
N ILE A 362 -7.29 -25.43 -7.49
CA ILE A 362 -7.40 -23.97 -7.29
C ILE A 362 -7.97 -23.63 -5.92
N GLU A 363 -8.80 -24.51 -5.34
CA GLU A 363 -9.34 -24.41 -3.99
C GLU A 363 -8.23 -24.54 -2.94
N ASP A 364 -7.36 -25.56 -3.08
CA ASP A 364 -6.24 -25.76 -2.17
C ASP A 364 -5.24 -24.60 -2.23
N HIS A 365 -4.99 -24.05 -3.44
CA HIS A 365 -4.19 -22.85 -3.59
C HIS A 365 -4.77 -21.67 -2.82
N ALA A 366 -6.08 -21.45 -2.93
CA ALA A 366 -6.75 -20.36 -2.22
C ALA A 366 -6.63 -20.53 -0.70
N ILE A 367 -6.85 -21.75 -0.18
CA ILE A 367 -6.73 -22.05 1.25
C ILE A 367 -5.30 -21.76 1.75
N ASP A 368 -4.30 -22.30 1.06
CA ASP A 368 -2.91 -22.18 1.50
C ASP A 368 -2.42 -20.73 1.44
N CYS A 369 -2.72 -20.01 0.35
CA CYS A 369 -2.34 -18.60 0.23
C CYS A 369 -2.99 -17.73 1.30
N ASN A 370 -4.29 -17.91 1.55
CA ASN A 370 -5.00 -17.17 2.59
C ASN A 370 -4.45 -17.50 4.00
N ASN A 371 -4.05 -18.74 4.27
CA ASN A 371 -3.39 -19.09 5.53
C ASN A 371 -2.03 -18.38 5.68
N ILE A 372 -1.24 -18.29 4.62
CA ILE A 372 0.03 -17.52 4.63
C ILE A 372 -0.23 -16.05 4.91
N ILE A 373 -1.22 -15.45 4.28
CA ILE A 373 -1.62 -14.06 4.48
C ILE A 373 -2.01 -13.82 5.94
N ILE A 374 -2.90 -14.66 6.48
CA ILE A 374 -3.35 -14.56 7.88
C ILE A 374 -2.16 -14.67 8.84
N PHE A 375 -1.24 -15.62 8.59
CA PHE A 375 -0.05 -15.78 9.42
C PHE A 375 0.85 -14.54 9.41
N ARG A 376 1.03 -13.88 8.25
CA ARG A 376 1.79 -12.63 8.13
C ARG A 376 1.15 -11.52 8.95
N ILE A 377 -0.14 -11.28 8.77
CA ILE A 377 -0.89 -10.26 9.53
C ILE A 377 -0.79 -10.51 11.03
N LEU A 378 -0.94 -11.75 11.49
CA LEU A 378 -0.83 -12.10 12.92
C LEU A 378 0.59 -11.86 13.47
N ASN A 379 1.62 -12.10 12.67
CA ASN A 379 3.01 -11.82 13.08
C ASN A 379 3.26 -10.32 13.19
N ASP A 380 2.76 -9.52 12.26
CA ASP A 380 2.96 -8.07 12.32
C ASP A 380 2.10 -7.41 13.41
N LEU A 381 0.92 -7.98 13.73
CA LEU A 381 0.16 -7.60 14.93
C LEU A 381 0.96 -7.83 16.23
N LYS A 382 1.64 -8.97 16.37
CA LYS A 382 2.52 -9.22 17.52
C LYS A 382 3.64 -8.20 17.61
N ARG A 383 4.18 -7.75 16.48
CA ARG A 383 5.22 -6.69 16.48
C ARG A 383 4.70 -5.36 17.00
N LEU A 384 3.43 -4.99 16.70
CA LEU A 384 2.84 -3.78 17.25
C LEU A 384 2.78 -3.81 18.79
N GLU A 385 2.59 -4.98 19.39
CA GLU A 385 2.56 -5.14 20.85
C GLU A 385 3.93 -4.84 21.49
N TYR A 386 5.03 -5.07 20.76
CA TYR A 386 6.40 -4.83 21.26
C TYR A 386 6.91 -3.41 20.99
N LEU A 387 6.40 -2.72 19.94
CA LEU A 387 6.93 -1.41 19.54
C LEU A 387 6.75 -0.30 20.58
N GLU A 388 5.78 -0.40 21.49
CA GLU A 388 5.59 0.56 22.58
C GLU A 388 6.55 0.38 23.76
N GLY A 389 7.22 -0.75 23.88
CA GLY A 389 8.23 -0.98 24.92
C GLY A 389 9.58 -0.32 24.65
N GLU A 390 9.79 0.21 23.43
CA GLU A 390 11.07 0.78 22.98
C GLU A 390 11.01 2.31 22.70
N LEU A 391 9.86 2.96 22.89
CA LEU A 391 9.66 4.41 22.73
C LEU A 391 9.27 5.08 24.04
#